data_8960248cad6ec5ee401a00c7d6352df4
#
_entry.id   8960248cad6ec5ee401a00c7d6352df4
#
_cell.length_a   1.000
_cell.length_b   1.000
_cell.length_c   1.000
_cell.angle_alpha   90.00
_cell.angle_beta   90.00
_cell.angle_gamma   90.00
#
_symmetry.space_group_name_H-M   'P 1'
#
loop_
_entity.id
_entity.type
_entity.pdbx_description
1 polymer ?
#
loop_
_entity_poly.entity_id
_entity_poly.type
_entity_poly.pdbx_seq_one_letter_code
_entity_poly.pdbx_strand_id
1 'polypeptide(L)'
;MNVAFLDERLLRSLSATLLDVFDELRVYRPDPATLVFVAATKPLDIERQMAATGLPLRRTPLHYARFGINTVEDLVAALVLDDSGVRELASGASLITDNNNRMATSSVYELGRGMSPDATGRILAPYDPLQRPDSFVYRELGGALAFDYIARRLAAFAPLDASLADRIKRIGAALGDSAQGDYVRALGVSVAGRN
;
A
#
# COMPACT_ATOMS: atom_id res chain seq x y z
N MET A 1 2.27 6.56 -9.92
CA MET A 1 1.74 7.95 -9.89
C MET A 1 2.23 8.64 -8.64
N ASN A 2 2.70 9.90 -8.72
CA ASN A 2 3.14 10.63 -7.53
C ASN A 2 1.94 11.21 -6.78
N VAL A 3 1.92 11.06 -5.43
CA VAL A 3 0.80 11.51 -4.57
C VAL A 3 0.59 13.02 -4.59
N ALA A 4 1.63 13.81 -4.89
CA ALA A 4 1.52 15.27 -5.02
C ALA A 4 0.61 15.73 -6.17
N PHE A 5 0.25 14.83 -7.09
CA PHE A 5 -0.69 15.08 -8.19
C PHE A 5 -2.07 14.46 -7.96
N LEU A 6 -2.32 13.92 -6.76
CA LEU A 6 -3.58 13.29 -6.39
C LEU A 6 -4.22 14.04 -5.22
N ASP A 7 -5.52 14.17 -5.27
CA ASP A 7 -6.37 14.36 -4.09
C ASP A 7 -7.15 13.08 -3.80
N GLU A 8 -7.83 13.00 -2.65
CA GLU A 8 -8.61 11.83 -2.27
C GLU A 8 -9.71 11.51 -3.30
N ARG A 9 -10.36 12.53 -3.84
CA ARG A 9 -11.44 12.37 -4.82
C ARG A 9 -10.94 11.78 -6.13
N LEU A 10 -9.78 12.26 -6.61
CA LEU A 10 -9.15 11.73 -7.82
C LEU A 10 -8.68 10.28 -7.61
N LEU A 11 -8.09 9.98 -6.45
CA LEU A 11 -7.66 8.64 -6.09
C LEU A 11 -8.85 7.64 -6.12
N ARG A 12 -9.98 8.01 -5.50
CA ARG A 12 -11.22 7.22 -5.50
C ARG A 12 -11.79 7.04 -6.91
N SER A 13 -11.84 8.12 -7.70
CA SER A 13 -12.34 8.08 -9.08
C SER A 13 -11.46 7.24 -10.00
N LEU A 14 -10.12 7.36 -9.86
CA LEU A 14 -9.18 6.52 -10.61
C LEU A 14 -9.35 5.05 -10.26
N SER A 15 -9.47 4.72 -8.97
CA SER A 15 -9.71 3.35 -8.52
C SER A 15 -11.02 2.79 -9.07
N ALA A 16 -12.12 3.56 -9.03
CA ALA A 16 -13.40 3.18 -9.59
C ALA A 16 -13.32 2.94 -11.10
N THR A 17 -12.62 3.82 -11.82
CA THR A 17 -12.45 3.70 -13.28
C THR A 17 -11.65 2.46 -13.67
N LEU A 18 -10.59 2.13 -12.91
CA LEU A 18 -9.83 0.92 -13.14
C LEU A 18 -10.66 -0.33 -12.84
N LEU A 19 -11.47 -0.33 -11.78
CA LEU A 19 -12.37 -1.44 -11.44
C LEU A 19 -13.55 -1.62 -12.40
N ASP A 20 -13.90 -0.58 -13.18
CA ASP A 20 -14.90 -0.68 -14.24
C ASP A 20 -14.40 -1.50 -15.45
N VAL A 21 -13.07 -1.59 -15.61
CA VAL A 21 -12.41 -2.28 -16.74
C VAL A 21 -11.74 -3.59 -16.31
N PHE A 22 -11.22 -3.65 -15.08
CA PHE A 22 -10.42 -4.78 -14.58
C PHE A 22 -11.09 -5.44 -13.39
N ASP A 23 -11.05 -6.77 -13.35
CA ASP A 23 -11.69 -7.55 -12.29
C ASP A 23 -10.91 -7.47 -10.97
N GLU A 24 -9.58 -7.29 -11.04
CA GLU A 24 -8.66 -7.24 -9.91
C GLU A 24 -7.78 -6.02 -9.94
N LEU A 25 -7.56 -5.43 -8.77
CA LEU A 25 -6.69 -4.26 -8.62
C LEU A 25 -5.90 -4.35 -7.31
N ARG A 26 -4.59 -4.09 -7.38
CA ARG A 26 -3.69 -3.92 -6.24
C ARG A 26 -3.08 -2.52 -6.30
N VAL A 27 -2.90 -1.91 -5.13
CA VAL A 27 -2.15 -0.65 -5.04
C VAL A 27 -0.96 -0.84 -4.11
N TYR A 28 0.22 -0.58 -4.64
CA TYR A 28 1.48 -0.61 -3.90
C TYR A 28 2.02 0.79 -3.71
N ARG A 29 2.67 1.00 -2.59
CA ARG A 29 3.34 2.24 -2.21
C ARG A 29 4.79 1.93 -1.85
N PRO A 30 5.69 1.79 -2.87
CA PRO A 30 7.08 1.40 -2.67
C PRO A 30 7.90 2.46 -1.91
N ASP A 31 7.51 3.71 -2.01
CA ASP A 31 8.04 4.85 -1.28
C ASP A 31 6.88 5.80 -0.87
N PRO A 32 7.10 6.74 0.06
CA PRO A 32 6.03 7.61 0.57
C PRO A 32 5.34 8.49 -0.47
N ALA A 33 5.99 8.77 -1.60
CA ALA A 33 5.48 9.69 -2.61
C ALA A 33 4.82 9.00 -3.81
N THR A 34 4.95 7.67 -3.94
CA THR A 34 4.57 6.95 -5.16
C THR A 34 3.48 5.90 -4.90
N LEU A 35 2.41 5.92 -5.72
CA LEU A 35 1.44 4.85 -5.82
C LEU A 35 1.59 4.12 -7.17
N VAL A 36 1.61 2.79 -7.12
CA VAL A 36 1.66 1.90 -8.29
C VAL A 36 0.38 1.08 -8.31
N PHE A 37 -0.41 1.23 -9.36
CA PHE A 37 -1.64 0.47 -9.60
C PHE A 37 -1.31 -0.72 -10.51
N VAL A 38 -1.69 -1.91 -10.06
CA VAL A 38 -1.56 -3.16 -10.84
C VAL A 38 -2.95 -3.71 -11.05
N ALA A 39 -3.42 -3.68 -12.28
CA ALA A 39 -4.76 -4.10 -12.66
C ALA A 39 -4.72 -5.32 -13.58
N ALA A 40 -5.65 -6.24 -13.43
CA ALA A 40 -5.75 -7.46 -14.24
C ALA A 40 -7.21 -7.91 -14.42
N THR A 41 -7.45 -8.61 -15.55
CA THR A 41 -8.70 -9.32 -15.82
C THR A 41 -8.70 -10.76 -15.30
N LYS A 42 -7.68 -11.14 -14.54
CA LYS A 42 -7.51 -12.46 -13.91
C LYS A 42 -7.00 -12.27 -12.49
N PRO A 43 -7.20 -13.24 -11.59
CA PRO A 43 -6.74 -13.16 -10.22
C PRO A 43 -5.24 -12.79 -10.10
N LEU A 44 -4.95 -11.82 -9.24
CA LEU A 44 -3.60 -11.35 -8.95
C LEU A 44 -3.06 -12.13 -7.74
N ASP A 45 -2.20 -13.12 -8.01
CA ASP A 45 -1.58 -13.98 -6.99
C ASP A 45 -0.11 -13.62 -6.75
N ILE A 46 0.27 -12.37 -6.94
CA ILE A 46 1.66 -11.92 -6.94
C ILE A 46 2.33 -12.24 -5.60
N GLU A 47 1.70 -11.86 -4.48
CA GLU A 47 2.23 -12.04 -3.14
C GLU A 47 2.33 -13.54 -2.77
N ARG A 48 1.30 -14.34 -3.12
CA ARG A 48 1.28 -15.78 -2.87
C ARG A 48 2.36 -16.51 -3.67
N GLN A 49 2.50 -16.18 -4.95
CA GLN A 49 3.53 -16.79 -5.79
C GLN A 49 4.92 -16.42 -5.28
N MET A 50 5.13 -15.20 -4.85
CA MET A 50 6.38 -14.75 -4.30
C MET A 50 6.72 -15.43 -2.97
N ALA A 51 5.74 -15.59 -2.08
CA ALA A 51 5.90 -16.33 -0.84
C ALA A 51 6.23 -17.82 -1.08
N ALA A 52 5.59 -18.43 -2.07
CA ALA A 52 5.79 -19.85 -2.39
C ALA A 52 7.15 -20.14 -3.07
N THR A 53 7.65 -19.23 -3.88
CA THR A 53 8.87 -19.47 -4.69
C THR A 53 10.12 -18.83 -4.11
N GLY A 54 10.00 -17.94 -3.14
CA GLY A 54 11.11 -17.19 -2.55
C GLY A 54 11.80 -16.21 -3.52
N LEU A 55 11.40 -16.16 -4.79
CA LEU A 55 11.96 -15.29 -5.82
C LEU A 55 10.82 -14.78 -6.71
N PRO A 56 10.55 -13.49 -6.72
CA PRO A 56 9.42 -12.95 -7.44
C PRO A 56 9.56 -13.04 -8.96
N LEU A 57 10.78 -13.00 -9.48
CA LEU A 57 10.93 -12.75 -10.90
C LEU A 57 12.25 -13.30 -11.44
N ARG A 58 12.19 -14.54 -11.93
CA ARG A 58 13.31 -15.19 -12.61
C ARG A 58 13.82 -14.41 -13.84
N ARG A 59 13.03 -13.48 -14.41
CA ARG A 59 13.38 -12.82 -15.67
C ARG A 59 14.04 -11.45 -15.51
N THR A 60 13.84 -10.72 -14.37
CA THR A 60 14.38 -9.37 -14.21
C THR A 60 14.71 -9.01 -12.75
N PRO A 61 15.52 -9.81 -12.02
CA PRO A 61 15.79 -9.58 -10.60
C PRO A 61 16.40 -8.19 -10.33
N LEU A 62 17.28 -7.71 -11.21
CA LEU A 62 17.92 -6.38 -11.07
C LEU A 62 16.93 -5.23 -11.22
N HIS A 63 15.85 -5.41 -11.99
CA HIS A 63 14.87 -4.35 -12.18
C HIS A 63 14.08 -4.05 -10.90
N TYR A 64 13.67 -5.07 -10.19
CA TYR A 64 12.94 -4.93 -8.92
C TYR A 64 13.84 -4.53 -7.75
N ALA A 65 15.08 -5.01 -7.73
CA ALA A 65 16.08 -4.60 -6.75
C ALA A 65 16.34 -3.08 -6.78
N ARG A 66 16.25 -2.45 -7.96
CA ARG A 66 16.36 -0.98 -8.08
C ARG A 66 15.23 -0.23 -7.36
N PHE A 67 14.06 -0.86 -7.17
CA PHE A 67 12.95 -0.33 -6.39
C PHE A 67 12.96 -0.83 -4.94
N GLY A 68 14.03 -1.52 -4.54
CA GLY A 68 14.17 -2.08 -3.20
C GLY A 68 13.20 -3.23 -2.91
N ILE A 69 12.68 -3.92 -3.93
CA ILE A 69 11.81 -5.10 -3.78
C ILE A 69 12.63 -6.33 -4.10
N ASN A 70 13.06 -7.03 -3.04
CA ASN A 70 13.90 -8.22 -3.13
C ASN A 70 13.20 -9.46 -2.54
N THR A 71 12.28 -9.27 -1.60
CA THR A 71 11.59 -10.33 -0.87
C THR A 71 10.08 -10.12 -0.90
N VAL A 72 9.32 -11.13 -0.50
CA VAL A 72 7.86 -11.02 -0.35
C VAL A 72 7.50 -9.98 0.70
N GLU A 73 8.30 -9.84 1.75
CA GLU A 73 8.11 -8.84 2.79
C GLU A 73 8.25 -7.42 2.25
N ASP A 74 9.18 -7.19 1.31
CA ASP A 74 9.33 -5.90 0.65
C ASP A 74 8.07 -5.54 -0.15
N LEU A 75 7.53 -6.53 -0.88
CA LEU A 75 6.31 -6.38 -1.66
C LEU A 75 5.09 -6.13 -0.75
N VAL A 76 4.95 -6.93 0.30
CA VAL A 76 3.85 -6.82 1.27
C VAL A 76 3.97 -5.51 2.07
N ALA A 77 5.17 -5.06 2.43
CA ALA A 77 5.37 -3.74 3.04
C ALA A 77 4.87 -2.60 2.15
N ALA A 78 5.06 -2.74 0.83
CA ALA A 78 4.59 -1.77 -0.14
C ALA A 78 3.08 -1.87 -0.44
N LEU A 79 2.44 -3.02 -0.21
CA LEU A 79 1.01 -3.21 -0.44
C LEU A 79 0.19 -2.34 0.51
N VAL A 80 -0.62 -1.43 -0.04
CA VAL A 80 -1.49 -0.53 0.74
C VAL A 80 -2.97 -0.76 0.49
N LEU A 81 -3.34 -1.36 -0.66
CA LEU A 81 -4.71 -1.80 -0.96
C LEU A 81 -4.67 -3.13 -1.68
N ASP A 82 -5.38 -4.11 -1.16
CA ASP A 82 -5.79 -5.32 -1.88
C ASP A 82 -7.09 -5.07 -2.65
N ASP A 83 -7.59 -6.06 -3.38
CA ASP A 83 -8.81 -5.93 -4.18
C ASP A 83 -10.01 -5.47 -3.34
N SER A 84 -10.19 -6.01 -2.14
CA SER A 84 -11.27 -5.62 -1.24
C SER A 84 -11.12 -4.17 -0.77
N GLY A 85 -9.92 -3.77 -0.37
CA GLY A 85 -9.61 -2.41 0.06
C GLY A 85 -9.80 -1.38 -1.05
N VAL A 86 -9.44 -1.73 -2.30
CA VAL A 86 -9.68 -0.85 -3.45
C VAL A 86 -11.18 -0.69 -3.71
N ARG A 87 -11.97 -1.77 -3.66
CA ARG A 87 -13.44 -1.70 -3.86
C ARG A 87 -14.11 -0.86 -2.78
N GLU A 88 -13.69 -1.01 -1.52
CA GLU A 88 -14.19 -0.19 -0.42
C GLU A 88 -13.83 1.29 -0.62
N LEU A 89 -12.57 1.60 -0.97
CA LEU A 89 -12.11 2.96 -1.25
C LEU A 89 -12.88 3.60 -2.42
N ALA A 90 -13.12 2.85 -3.50
CA ALA A 90 -13.79 3.30 -4.71
C ALA A 90 -15.31 3.44 -4.56
N SER A 91 -15.88 2.91 -3.47
CA SER A 91 -17.35 2.89 -3.28
C SER A 91 -17.97 4.28 -3.36
N GLY A 92 -18.98 4.44 -4.23
CA GLY A 92 -19.66 5.69 -4.46
C GLY A 92 -18.86 6.76 -5.25
N ALA A 93 -17.67 6.43 -5.74
CA ALA A 93 -16.88 7.36 -6.54
C ALA A 93 -17.39 7.44 -7.98
N SER A 94 -17.25 8.61 -8.59
CA SER A 94 -17.60 8.82 -10.00
C SER A 94 -16.48 8.30 -10.91
N LEU A 95 -16.83 7.70 -12.04
CA LEU A 95 -15.87 7.30 -13.06
C LEU A 95 -15.23 8.53 -13.73
N ILE A 96 -13.98 8.37 -14.16
CA ILE A 96 -13.32 9.32 -15.05
C ILE A 96 -13.70 8.93 -16.48
N THR A 97 -14.31 9.87 -17.20
CA THR A 97 -14.74 9.69 -18.59
C THR A 97 -14.20 10.82 -19.45
N ASP A 98 -14.28 10.71 -20.77
CA ASP A 98 -13.85 11.78 -21.69
C ASP A 98 -14.57 13.10 -21.42
N ASN A 99 -15.86 13.03 -21.05
CA ASN A 99 -16.65 14.20 -20.70
C ASN A 99 -16.36 14.73 -19.27
N ASN A 100 -15.68 13.95 -18.44
CA ASN A 100 -15.32 14.27 -17.06
C ASN A 100 -13.85 13.92 -16.81
N ASN A 101 -12.97 14.43 -17.67
CA ASN A 101 -11.54 14.17 -17.59
C ASN A 101 -10.88 15.00 -16.48
N ARG A 102 -11.07 14.55 -15.24
CA ARG A 102 -10.52 15.19 -14.05
C ARG A 102 -8.99 15.13 -13.99
N MET A 103 -8.38 14.11 -14.62
CA MET A 103 -6.91 14.04 -14.69
C MET A 103 -6.32 15.20 -15.47
N ALA A 104 -6.98 15.63 -16.55
CA ALA A 104 -6.52 16.76 -17.36
C ALA A 104 -6.87 18.11 -16.74
N THR A 105 -7.99 18.19 -16.00
CA THR A 105 -8.51 19.49 -15.51
C THR A 105 -8.13 19.82 -14.08
N SER A 106 -7.88 18.81 -13.22
CA SER A 106 -7.65 19.04 -11.79
C SER A 106 -6.19 18.91 -11.38
N SER A 107 -5.40 18.06 -12.04
CA SER A 107 -4.10 17.62 -11.52
C SER A 107 -2.94 18.56 -11.87
N VAL A 108 -3.00 19.26 -12.98
CA VAL A 108 -1.84 19.99 -13.50
C VAL A 108 -1.81 21.45 -13.04
N TYR A 109 -2.95 22.04 -12.76
CA TYR A 109 -3.06 23.47 -12.50
C TYR A 109 -3.25 23.84 -11.02
N GLU A 110 -3.52 22.86 -10.17
CA GLU A 110 -3.60 23.04 -8.72
C GLU A 110 -2.36 22.47 -8.01
N LEU A 111 -1.18 22.73 -8.55
CA LEU A 111 0.10 22.45 -7.89
C LEU A 111 0.08 23.05 -6.47
N GLY A 112 0.12 22.16 -5.48
CA GLY A 112 0.02 22.52 -4.05
C GLY A 112 -1.24 22.05 -3.35
N ARG A 113 -2.22 21.47 -4.06
CA ARG A 113 -3.39 20.79 -3.46
C ARG A 113 -3.30 19.26 -3.46
N GLY A 114 -2.21 18.70 -3.99
CA GLY A 114 -1.96 17.27 -3.91
C GLY A 114 -1.75 16.79 -2.46
N MET A 115 -1.95 15.52 -2.26
CA MET A 115 -1.78 14.90 -0.94
C MET A 115 -0.30 14.89 -0.53
N SER A 116 -0.03 15.18 0.74
CA SER A 116 1.26 14.84 1.33
C SER A 116 1.37 13.33 1.52
N PRO A 117 2.58 12.79 1.65
CA PRO A 117 2.78 11.40 2.02
C PRO A 117 1.95 10.96 3.23
N ASP A 118 1.97 11.74 4.28
CA ASP A 118 1.27 11.51 5.53
C ASP A 118 -0.27 11.55 5.37
N ALA A 119 -0.81 12.51 4.62
CA ALA A 119 -2.24 12.54 4.30
C ALA A 119 -2.66 11.30 3.49
N THR A 120 -1.84 10.89 2.52
CA THR A 120 -2.08 9.67 1.74
C THR A 120 -2.12 8.44 2.63
N GLY A 121 -1.16 8.29 3.54
CA GLY A 121 -1.12 7.17 4.48
C GLY A 121 -2.37 7.10 5.36
N ARG A 122 -2.85 8.24 5.86
CA ARG A 122 -4.10 8.30 6.66
C ARG A 122 -5.35 7.91 5.87
N ILE A 123 -5.46 8.36 4.61
CA ILE A 123 -6.60 8.02 3.74
C ILE A 123 -6.62 6.52 3.44
N LEU A 124 -5.47 5.92 3.21
CA LEU A 124 -5.36 4.50 2.86
C LEU A 124 -5.48 3.56 4.08
N ALA A 125 -5.18 4.04 5.29
CA ALA A 125 -5.10 3.23 6.50
C ALA A 125 -6.33 2.35 6.79
N PRO A 126 -7.60 2.78 6.59
CA PRO A 126 -8.77 1.93 6.84
C PRO A 126 -8.85 0.72 5.90
N TYR A 127 -8.23 0.80 4.74
CA TYR A 127 -8.32 -0.18 3.65
C TYR A 127 -7.06 -1.04 3.52
N ASP A 128 -6.01 -0.73 4.28
CA ASP A 128 -4.70 -1.35 4.21
C ASP A 128 -4.74 -2.79 4.77
N PRO A 129 -4.42 -3.81 3.96
CA PRO A 129 -4.48 -5.20 4.40
C PRO A 129 -3.49 -5.53 5.53
N LEU A 130 -2.39 -4.79 5.69
CA LEU A 130 -1.48 -4.95 6.83
C LEU A 130 -2.04 -4.42 8.16
N GLN A 131 -3.10 -3.61 8.12
CA GLN A 131 -3.76 -3.08 9.32
C GLN A 131 -5.08 -3.82 9.64
N ARG A 132 -5.43 -4.82 8.84
CA ARG A 132 -6.68 -5.61 8.94
C ARG A 132 -6.34 -7.06 9.27
N PRO A 133 -6.52 -7.52 10.53
CA PRO A 133 -6.12 -8.87 10.97
C PRO A 133 -6.86 -9.99 10.23
N ASP A 134 -8.00 -9.70 9.62
CA ASP A 134 -8.80 -10.61 8.80
C ASP A 134 -8.43 -10.61 7.32
N SER A 135 -7.42 -9.85 6.92
CA SER A 135 -6.96 -9.79 5.52
C SER A 135 -6.28 -11.11 5.08
N PHE A 136 -6.16 -11.29 3.76
CA PHE A 136 -5.43 -12.44 3.20
C PHE A 136 -3.95 -12.46 3.64
N VAL A 137 -3.37 -11.31 3.93
CA VAL A 137 -1.97 -11.21 4.37
C VAL A 137 -1.76 -12.02 5.66
N TYR A 138 -2.66 -11.90 6.65
CA TYR A 138 -2.55 -12.66 7.88
C TYR A 138 -3.06 -14.09 7.74
N ARG A 139 -4.17 -14.31 7.04
CA ARG A 139 -4.79 -15.63 6.91
C ARG A 139 -3.98 -16.60 6.06
N GLU A 140 -3.34 -16.11 5.01
CA GLU A 140 -2.73 -16.96 4.00
C GLU A 140 -1.20 -16.86 3.99
N LEU A 141 -0.66 -15.69 4.29
CA LEU A 141 0.78 -15.43 4.23
C LEU A 141 1.43 -15.29 5.61
N GLY A 142 0.65 -15.07 6.67
CA GLY A 142 1.15 -14.70 7.99
C GLY A 142 2.22 -15.64 8.55
N GLY A 143 2.07 -16.94 8.31
CA GLY A 143 3.06 -17.96 8.73
C GLY A 143 4.39 -17.94 7.95
N ALA A 144 4.43 -17.26 6.78
CA ALA A 144 5.60 -17.18 5.92
C ALA A 144 6.29 -15.80 5.97
N LEU A 145 5.69 -14.80 6.64
CA LEU A 145 6.18 -13.43 6.65
C LEU A 145 6.96 -13.07 7.91
N ALA A 146 8.09 -12.40 7.73
CA ALA A 146 8.85 -11.77 8.80
C ALA A 146 8.32 -10.34 9.05
N PHE A 147 7.29 -10.19 9.91
CA PHE A 147 6.68 -8.88 10.20
C PHE A 147 7.61 -7.89 10.87
N ASP A 148 8.63 -8.34 11.59
CA ASP A 148 9.69 -7.50 12.13
C ASP A 148 10.53 -6.84 10.99
N TYR A 149 10.78 -7.58 9.91
CA TYR A 149 11.43 -7.04 8.72
C TYR A 149 10.52 -6.01 8.02
N ILE A 150 9.24 -6.33 7.82
CA ILE A 150 8.24 -5.40 7.25
C ILE A 150 8.23 -4.09 8.07
N ALA A 151 8.15 -4.19 9.39
CA ALA A 151 8.10 -3.03 10.27
C ALA A 151 9.39 -2.18 10.20
N ARG A 152 10.57 -2.81 10.16
CA ARG A 152 11.86 -2.09 10.00
C ARG A 152 11.94 -1.37 8.65
N ARG A 153 11.45 -2.00 7.58
CA ARG A 153 11.39 -1.37 6.26
C ARG A 153 10.50 -0.13 6.27
N LEU A 154 9.31 -0.21 6.86
CA LEU A 154 8.41 0.93 7.01
C LEU A 154 9.04 2.04 7.88
N ALA A 155 9.72 1.66 8.97
CA ALA A 155 10.40 2.60 9.87
C ALA A 155 11.51 3.40 9.15
N ALA A 156 12.14 2.85 8.13
CA ALA A 156 13.15 3.55 7.34
C ALA A 156 12.58 4.75 6.56
N PHE A 157 11.30 4.72 6.23
CA PHE A 157 10.60 5.82 5.52
C PHE A 157 9.86 6.78 6.47
N ALA A 158 9.75 6.46 7.76
CA ALA A 158 8.99 7.27 8.71
C ALA A 158 9.42 8.75 8.80
N PRO A 159 10.72 9.12 8.61
CA PRO A 159 11.11 10.53 8.56
C PRO A 159 10.47 11.31 7.39
N LEU A 160 9.98 10.63 6.37
CA LEU A 160 9.32 11.21 5.20
C LEU A 160 7.80 11.11 5.25
N ASP A 161 7.27 10.30 6.18
CA ASP A 161 5.84 10.01 6.31
C ASP A 161 5.51 9.59 7.76
N ALA A 162 5.00 10.52 8.55
CA ALA A 162 4.66 10.28 9.94
C ALA A 162 3.54 9.23 10.14
N SER A 163 2.68 9.00 9.13
CA SER A 163 1.62 8.00 9.20
C SER A 163 2.15 6.56 9.31
N LEU A 164 3.40 6.33 8.92
CA LEU A 164 4.04 5.01 8.99
C LEU A 164 4.26 4.53 10.43
N ALA A 165 4.46 5.43 11.37
CA ALA A 165 4.54 5.07 12.79
C ALA A 165 3.24 4.42 13.27
N ASP A 166 2.09 4.98 12.92
CA ASP A 166 0.78 4.44 13.26
C ASP A 166 0.47 3.16 12.48
N ARG A 167 0.91 3.07 11.21
CA ARG A 167 0.84 1.84 10.43
C ARG A 167 1.58 0.69 11.13
N ILE A 168 2.81 0.91 11.58
CA ILE A 168 3.61 -0.08 12.31
C ILE A 168 2.92 -0.51 13.60
N LYS A 169 2.40 0.44 14.40
CA LYS A 169 1.65 0.10 15.64
C LYS A 169 0.45 -0.79 15.36
N ARG A 170 -0.32 -0.50 14.31
CA ARG A 170 -1.51 -1.30 13.93
C ARG A 170 -1.13 -2.69 13.43
N ILE A 171 -0.02 -2.84 12.67
CA ILE A 171 0.53 -4.15 12.32
C ILE A 171 0.84 -4.95 13.59
N GLY A 172 1.52 -4.35 14.57
CA GLY A 172 1.80 -4.99 15.84
C GLY A 172 0.53 -5.38 16.62
N ALA A 173 -0.52 -4.56 16.56
CA ALA A 173 -1.82 -4.89 17.15
C ALA A 173 -2.51 -6.06 16.43
N ALA A 174 -2.44 -6.13 15.09
CA ALA A 174 -3.00 -7.21 14.31
C ALA A 174 -2.31 -8.56 14.53
N LEU A 175 -1.04 -8.55 14.94
CA LEU A 175 -0.27 -9.76 15.34
C LEU A 175 -0.65 -10.30 16.73
N GLY A 176 -1.51 -9.58 17.46
CA GLY A 176 -1.99 -9.98 18.79
C GLY A 176 -0.89 -10.03 19.86
N ASP A 177 -1.13 -10.84 20.90
CA ASP A 177 -0.22 -11.02 22.04
C ASP A 177 0.86 -12.05 21.70
N SER A 178 1.81 -11.64 20.90
CA SER A 178 2.97 -12.44 20.49
C SER A 178 4.25 -11.61 20.67
N ALA A 179 5.38 -12.30 20.85
CA ALA A 179 6.69 -11.61 20.95
C ALA A 179 6.98 -10.74 19.71
N GLN A 180 6.57 -11.21 18.53
CA GLN A 180 6.69 -10.45 17.29
C GLN A 180 5.77 -9.22 17.28
N GLY A 181 4.52 -9.35 17.74
CA GLY A 181 3.57 -8.24 17.88
C GLY A 181 4.08 -7.18 18.85
N ASP A 182 4.63 -7.61 20.02
CA ASP A 182 5.21 -6.71 21.02
C ASP A 182 6.40 -5.92 20.44
N TYR A 183 7.31 -6.61 19.75
CA TYR A 183 8.44 -5.96 19.09
C TYR A 183 7.99 -4.91 18.05
N VAL A 184 7.03 -5.26 17.21
CA VAL A 184 6.52 -4.37 16.16
C VAL A 184 5.81 -3.15 16.77
N ARG A 185 5.01 -3.34 17.85
CA ARG A 185 4.38 -2.24 18.59
C ARG A 185 5.42 -1.28 19.19
N ALA A 186 6.42 -1.84 19.86
CA ALA A 186 7.52 -1.06 20.48
C ALA A 186 8.29 -0.25 19.43
N LEU A 187 8.57 -0.85 18.27
CA LEU A 187 9.21 -0.14 17.15
C LEU A 187 8.35 1.03 16.67
N GLY A 188 7.03 0.85 16.50
CA GLY A 188 6.12 1.92 16.10
C GLY A 188 6.07 3.08 17.10
N VAL A 189 6.13 2.80 18.40
CA VAL A 189 6.24 3.83 19.46
C VAL A 189 7.56 4.58 19.36
N SER A 190 8.68 3.86 19.21
CA SER A 190 10.01 4.46 19.06
C SER A 190 10.13 5.37 17.82
N VAL A 191 9.51 4.97 16.72
CA VAL A 191 9.48 5.76 15.47
C VAL A 191 8.65 7.03 15.66
N ALA A 192 7.49 6.95 16.30
CA ALA A 192 6.64 8.11 16.57
C ALA A 192 7.31 9.16 17.47
N GLY A 193 8.15 8.73 18.41
CA GLY A 193 8.88 9.64 19.31
C GLY A 193 10.08 10.35 18.67
N ARG A 194 10.44 10.02 17.44
CA ARG A 194 11.55 10.63 16.68
C ARG A 194 11.10 11.65 15.64
N ASN A 195 9.81 11.72 15.35
CA ASN A 195 9.16 12.68 14.46
C ASN A 195 8.50 13.81 15.28
#